data_5d23cdecb512f1d73143744d6f2c8195
#
_entry.id   5d23cdecb512f1d73143744d6f2c8195
#
_cell.length_a   1.000
_cell.length_b   1.000
_cell.length_c   1.000
_cell.angle_alpha   90.00
_cell.angle_beta   90.00
_cell.angle_gamma   90.00
#
_symmetry.space_group_name_H-M   'P 1'
#
loop_
_entity.id
_entity.type
_entity.pdbx_description
1 polymer ?
#
loop_
_entity_poly.entity_id
_entity_poly.type
_entity_poly.pdbx_seq_one_letter_code
_entity_poly.pdbx_strand_id
1 'polypeptide(L)'
;DKYCLRIEANADMVVEKLDELYRARKIPPAITMKQEFKDLHGSVKLLNEYRDKKRELKGTSRDIINVLCKSAEEAIRKQQEGAFRRVIENELKQFRTPKEKLKNIANNPDYHWIGELYPAVYTREKRIFFMSMDKFFLGNTTIIEPTYSFYNNDITKNAIIFIDEFDATRDRLLNQIITRGLENHIDYLGLFHRVYASLKTRDFPAELTTASKLQQAYLDEHKNAKNPMEIIEGFGGVFDETYDRFAMQYSFKTEEDGKGDRSRNFIFNDLQFHSVFEGENAFIDIDTDMKARQNWLRFTKRRSTEKDGGVLSLLASVKGCLTYFQNGARNLSFNYKHHKDEDKRPGDDDYTLENAIESVLTEFHLSREQIRYLKPIIMGGQVKSKKDKKDSNGKMSLKYFDRSVYDRGFRYYDFIDDPNHSMHSEIQLFDFQDSPERILLHLSEKAQIVGISATATLDTVVGNYDLEYLQRMLQDKFYVMPEADRCRLQESFQTFVANYDKVNIHVEPVSYNAD
;
A
#
# COMPACT_ATOMS: atom_id res chain seq x y z
N ASP A 1 19.37 17.01 22.52
CA ASP A 1 20.53 17.20 21.66
C ASP A 1 20.23 18.18 20.53
N LYS A 2 21.15 19.11 20.26
CA LYS A 2 20.94 20.21 19.30
C LYS A 2 20.72 19.70 17.86
N TYR A 3 21.27 18.55 17.51
CA TYR A 3 21.28 18.03 16.14
C TYR A 3 20.35 16.83 15.91
N CYS A 4 19.93 16.18 16.97
CA CYS A 4 19.16 14.94 16.92
C CYS A 4 17.67 15.18 17.15
N LEU A 5 16.85 14.36 16.51
CA LEU A 5 15.41 14.33 16.72
C LEU A 5 14.93 12.88 16.71
N ARG A 6 14.27 12.47 17.78
CA ARG A 6 13.51 11.23 17.82
C ARG A 6 12.11 11.52 17.28
N ILE A 7 11.73 10.82 16.24
CA ILE A 7 10.43 10.98 15.59
C ILE A 7 9.55 9.78 15.89
N GLU A 8 8.47 10.04 16.60
CA GLU A 8 7.45 9.08 16.96
C GLU A 8 6.09 9.48 16.38
N ALA A 9 5.08 8.63 16.55
CA ALA A 9 3.72 9.02 16.21
C ALA A 9 3.25 10.13 17.15
N ASN A 10 2.57 11.14 16.61
CA ASN A 10 2.07 12.27 17.40
C ASN A 10 1.20 11.83 18.59
N ALA A 11 0.40 10.78 18.42
CA ALA A 11 -0.42 10.23 19.50
C ALA A 11 0.41 9.71 20.68
N ASP A 12 1.57 9.08 20.40
CA ASP A 12 2.46 8.56 21.45
C ASP A 12 3.12 9.70 22.21
N MET A 13 3.56 10.75 21.51
CA MET A 13 4.10 11.97 22.12
C MET A 13 3.06 12.68 23.00
N VAL A 14 1.82 12.75 22.54
CA VAL A 14 0.72 13.33 23.30
C VAL A 14 0.45 12.55 24.58
N VAL A 15 0.43 11.22 24.52
CA VAL A 15 0.24 10.37 25.71
C VAL A 15 1.37 10.57 26.72
N GLU A 16 2.59 10.77 26.24
CA GLU A 16 3.78 10.96 27.10
C GLU A 16 3.82 12.36 27.74
N LYS A 17 3.50 13.41 26.99
CA LYS A 17 3.81 14.80 27.35
C LYS A 17 2.63 15.69 27.77
N LEU A 18 1.41 15.38 27.30
CA LEU A 18 0.26 16.28 27.43
C LEU A 18 -0.06 16.62 28.92
N ASP A 19 -0.10 15.60 29.77
CA ASP A 19 -0.46 15.79 31.19
C ASP A 19 0.64 16.57 31.96
N GLU A 20 1.92 16.33 31.63
CA GLU A 20 3.06 17.08 32.16
C GLU A 20 2.95 18.57 31.83
N LEU A 21 2.73 18.89 30.54
CA LEU A 21 2.61 20.28 30.06
C LEU A 21 1.38 20.99 30.65
N TYR A 22 0.29 20.26 30.82
CA TYR A 22 -0.93 20.78 31.45
C TYR A 22 -0.70 21.11 32.92
N ARG A 23 -0.11 20.20 33.70
CA ARG A 23 0.21 20.44 35.13
C ARG A 23 1.21 21.56 35.33
N ALA A 24 2.19 21.67 34.41
CA ALA A 24 3.16 22.77 34.41
C ALA A 24 2.59 24.12 33.95
N ARG A 25 1.29 24.18 33.60
CA ARG A 25 0.61 25.38 33.09
C ARG A 25 1.27 25.99 31.86
N LYS A 26 1.94 25.17 31.05
CA LYS A 26 2.58 25.61 29.82
C LYS A 26 1.60 25.82 28.66
N ILE A 27 0.43 25.14 28.70
CA ILE A 27 -0.62 25.24 27.68
C ILE A 27 -1.55 26.39 28.03
N PRO A 28 -1.76 27.37 27.09
CA PRO A 28 -2.60 28.54 27.37
C PRO A 28 -4.05 28.16 27.76
N PRO A 29 -4.70 28.92 28.66
CA PRO A 29 -6.09 28.67 29.06
C PRO A 29 -7.08 28.66 27.88
N ALA A 30 -6.87 29.49 26.87
CA ALA A 30 -7.68 29.50 25.65
C ALA A 30 -7.71 28.14 24.92
N ILE A 31 -6.62 27.37 24.99
CA ILE A 31 -6.51 26.03 24.41
C ILE A 31 -7.11 24.98 25.35
N THR A 32 -6.81 25.05 26.65
CA THR A 32 -7.28 24.05 27.62
C THR A 32 -8.80 24.11 27.86
N MET A 33 -9.46 25.21 27.52
CA MET A 33 -10.91 25.35 27.53
C MET A 33 -11.63 24.70 26.36
N LYS A 34 -10.92 24.39 25.23
CA LYS A 34 -11.48 23.74 24.05
C LYS A 34 -11.93 22.31 24.37
N GLN A 35 -13.04 21.88 23.74
CA GLN A 35 -13.58 20.55 23.99
C GLN A 35 -12.62 19.46 23.52
N GLU A 36 -11.95 19.66 22.39
CA GLU A 36 -10.96 18.73 21.82
C GLU A 36 -9.77 18.48 22.77
N PHE A 37 -9.35 19.53 23.50
CA PHE A 37 -8.32 19.37 24.53
C PHE A 37 -8.85 18.54 25.72
N LYS A 38 -10.05 18.84 26.19
CA LYS A 38 -10.65 18.16 27.36
C LYS A 38 -10.85 16.67 27.08
N ASP A 39 -11.35 16.34 25.89
CA ASP A 39 -11.59 14.96 25.46
C ASP A 39 -10.27 14.19 25.38
N LEU A 40 -9.25 14.77 24.73
CA LEU A 40 -7.94 14.16 24.60
C LEU A 40 -7.24 14.01 25.96
N HIS A 41 -7.20 15.06 26.76
CA HIS A 41 -6.57 15.03 28.09
C HIS A 41 -7.26 14.05 29.04
N GLY A 42 -8.59 13.96 28.98
CA GLY A 42 -9.37 12.97 29.73
C GLY A 42 -8.99 11.54 29.37
N SER A 43 -8.86 11.26 28.06
CA SER A 43 -8.46 9.92 27.59
C SER A 43 -7.01 9.59 27.91
N VAL A 44 -6.09 10.55 27.82
CA VAL A 44 -4.68 10.37 28.21
C VAL A 44 -4.57 10.05 29.70
N LYS A 45 -5.29 10.80 30.54
CA LYS A 45 -5.33 10.55 31.99
C LYS A 45 -5.87 9.16 32.31
N LEU A 46 -6.99 8.78 31.69
CA LEU A 46 -7.60 7.46 31.87
C LEU A 46 -6.67 6.33 31.43
N LEU A 47 -5.99 6.50 30.29
CA LEU A 47 -5.01 5.53 29.79
C LEU A 47 -3.84 5.33 30.77
N ASN A 48 -3.34 6.42 31.34
CA ASN A 48 -2.25 6.36 32.32
C ASN A 48 -2.71 5.66 33.61
N GLU A 49 -3.92 5.95 34.09
CA GLU A 49 -4.53 5.24 35.23
C GLU A 49 -4.69 3.73 34.97
N TYR A 50 -5.10 3.34 33.76
CA TYR A 50 -5.20 1.93 33.38
C TYR A 50 -3.82 1.26 33.30
N ARG A 51 -2.81 1.94 32.75
CA ARG A 51 -1.44 1.42 32.68
C ARG A 51 -0.84 1.19 34.06
N ASP A 52 -1.11 2.06 35.02
CA ASP A 52 -0.66 1.90 36.39
C ASP A 52 -1.35 0.71 37.07
N LYS A 53 -2.68 0.62 36.98
CA LYS A 53 -3.46 -0.52 37.50
C LYS A 53 -3.04 -1.85 36.88
N LYS A 54 -2.69 -1.89 35.60
CA LYS A 54 -2.21 -3.10 34.92
C LYS A 54 -0.95 -3.69 35.56
N ARG A 55 -0.07 -2.87 36.14
CA ARG A 55 1.15 -3.33 36.81
C ARG A 55 0.86 -4.11 38.08
N GLU A 56 -0.27 -3.84 38.72
CA GLU A 56 -0.68 -4.43 40.00
C GLU A 56 -1.56 -5.67 39.85
N LEU A 57 -2.21 -5.86 38.69
CA LEU A 57 -3.21 -6.89 38.46
C LEU A 57 -2.64 -8.15 37.76
N LYS A 58 -3.28 -9.30 38.03
CA LYS A 58 -2.96 -10.61 37.41
C LYS A 58 -4.23 -11.29 36.89
N GLY A 59 -4.08 -12.25 35.98
CA GLY A 59 -5.17 -13.05 35.42
C GLY A 59 -6.22 -12.23 34.67
N THR A 60 -7.48 -12.65 34.71
CA THR A 60 -8.62 -12.06 33.96
C THR A 60 -8.78 -10.55 34.18
N SER A 61 -8.51 -10.04 35.40
CA SER A 61 -8.57 -8.60 35.67
C SER A 61 -7.55 -7.82 34.86
N ARG A 62 -6.34 -8.38 34.65
CA ARG A 62 -5.32 -7.80 33.80
C ARG A 62 -5.74 -7.80 32.33
N ASP A 63 -6.44 -8.84 31.86
CA ASP A 63 -6.93 -8.93 30.49
C ASP A 63 -8.00 -7.87 30.20
N ILE A 64 -8.91 -7.64 31.14
CA ILE A 64 -9.91 -6.57 31.04
C ILE A 64 -9.22 -5.20 30.93
N ILE A 65 -8.27 -4.92 31.82
CA ILE A 65 -7.53 -3.65 31.77
C ILE A 65 -6.73 -3.52 30.45
N ASN A 66 -6.19 -4.61 29.89
CA ASN A 66 -5.54 -4.59 28.59
C ASN A 66 -6.51 -4.15 27.46
N VAL A 67 -7.75 -4.63 27.48
CA VAL A 67 -8.78 -4.22 26.50
C VAL A 67 -9.11 -2.73 26.64
N LEU A 68 -9.25 -2.25 27.89
CA LEU A 68 -9.52 -0.83 28.16
C LEU A 68 -8.35 0.06 27.74
N CYS A 69 -7.10 -0.34 27.97
CA CYS A 69 -5.92 0.36 27.47
C CYS A 69 -5.94 0.47 25.95
N LYS A 70 -6.17 -0.65 25.25
CA LYS A 70 -6.24 -0.67 23.79
C LYS A 70 -7.35 0.25 23.25
N SER A 71 -8.53 0.20 23.86
CA SER A 71 -9.65 1.06 23.47
C SER A 71 -9.33 2.54 23.63
N ALA A 72 -8.72 2.93 24.76
CA ALA A 72 -8.31 4.31 25.01
C ALA A 72 -7.20 4.76 24.02
N GLU A 73 -6.20 3.91 23.76
CA GLU A 73 -5.16 4.17 22.78
C GLU A 73 -5.73 4.35 21.37
N GLU A 74 -6.68 3.51 20.98
CA GLU A 74 -7.35 3.64 19.68
C GLU A 74 -8.17 4.92 19.56
N ALA A 75 -8.90 5.32 20.59
CA ALA A 75 -9.64 6.57 20.59
C ALA A 75 -8.71 7.78 20.42
N ILE A 76 -7.59 7.80 21.15
CA ILE A 76 -6.57 8.84 21.03
C ILE A 76 -6.01 8.87 19.61
N ARG A 77 -5.56 7.72 19.07
CA ARG A 77 -4.88 7.63 17.76
C ARG A 77 -5.79 7.91 16.58
N LYS A 78 -7.03 7.36 16.59
CA LYS A 78 -7.93 7.45 15.42
C LYS A 78 -8.67 8.77 15.33
N GLN A 79 -8.94 9.44 16.45
CA GLN A 79 -9.86 10.58 16.46
C GLN A 79 -9.37 11.79 17.25
N GLN A 80 -9.02 11.61 18.53
CA GLN A 80 -8.88 12.74 19.47
C GLN A 80 -7.61 13.56 19.23
N GLU A 81 -6.47 12.90 18.98
CA GLU A 81 -5.22 13.59 18.65
C GLU A 81 -5.37 14.43 17.37
N GLY A 82 -5.97 13.86 16.33
CA GLY A 82 -6.22 14.57 15.07
C GLY A 82 -7.20 15.75 15.23
N ALA A 83 -8.20 15.64 16.10
CA ALA A 83 -9.11 16.73 16.39
C ALA A 83 -8.40 17.88 17.14
N PHE A 84 -7.63 17.55 18.16
CA PHE A 84 -6.85 18.53 18.92
C PHE A 84 -5.74 19.19 18.05
N ARG A 85 -5.06 18.41 17.24
CA ARG A 85 -4.07 18.96 16.30
C ARG A 85 -4.66 19.98 15.35
N ARG A 86 -5.87 19.77 14.83
CA ARG A 86 -6.57 20.77 14.01
C ARG A 86 -6.84 22.08 14.74
N VAL A 87 -7.09 22.05 16.06
CA VAL A 87 -7.17 23.28 16.87
C VAL A 87 -5.86 24.05 16.81
N ILE A 88 -4.73 23.37 17.01
CA ILE A 88 -3.39 23.98 16.94
C ILE A 88 -3.08 24.51 15.53
N GLU A 89 -3.38 23.72 14.49
CA GLU A 89 -3.21 24.13 13.10
C GLU A 89 -4.02 25.41 12.79
N ASN A 90 -5.23 25.53 13.33
CA ASN A 90 -6.07 26.72 13.18
C ASN A 90 -5.47 27.95 13.89
N GLU A 91 -4.96 27.78 15.11
CA GLU A 91 -4.26 28.85 15.83
C GLU A 91 -3.01 29.33 15.07
N LEU A 92 -2.31 28.39 14.40
CA LEU A 92 -1.13 28.72 13.62
C LEU A 92 -1.42 29.31 12.22
N LYS A 93 -2.69 29.35 11.77
CA LYS A 93 -3.06 29.95 10.47
C LYS A 93 -2.78 31.44 10.35
N GLN A 94 -2.69 32.16 11.46
CA GLN A 94 -2.31 33.56 11.49
C GLN A 94 -0.88 33.79 10.93
N PHE A 95 -0.02 32.79 10.95
CA PHE A 95 1.32 32.81 10.38
C PHE A 95 1.28 32.19 8.98
N ARG A 96 1.73 32.98 7.98
CA ARG A 96 1.54 32.62 6.56
C ARG A 96 2.46 31.51 6.08
N THR A 97 3.68 31.43 6.60
CA THR A 97 4.70 30.50 6.10
C THR A 97 5.13 29.48 7.17
N PRO A 98 5.58 28.28 6.77
CA PRO A 98 6.16 27.31 7.71
C PRO A 98 7.31 27.88 8.55
N LYS A 99 8.12 28.75 7.97
CA LYS A 99 9.23 29.43 8.68
C LYS A 99 8.73 30.37 9.77
N GLU A 100 7.68 31.14 9.50
CA GLU A 100 7.05 32.02 10.50
C GLU A 100 6.42 31.21 11.64
N LYS A 101 5.70 30.12 11.30
CA LYS A 101 5.13 29.19 12.30
C LYS A 101 6.23 28.64 13.20
N LEU A 102 7.29 28.10 12.60
CA LEU A 102 8.41 27.52 13.34
C LEU A 102 9.10 28.56 14.23
N LYS A 103 9.35 29.78 13.71
CA LYS A 103 9.95 30.86 14.49
C LYS A 103 9.10 31.23 15.72
N ASN A 104 7.78 31.26 15.59
CA ASN A 104 6.89 31.54 16.71
C ASN A 104 6.88 30.37 17.72
N ILE A 105 6.83 29.13 17.26
CA ILE A 105 6.91 27.96 18.14
C ILE A 105 8.23 27.93 18.92
N ALA A 106 9.34 28.32 18.29
CA ALA A 106 10.65 28.29 18.92
C ALA A 106 10.90 29.45 19.91
N ASN A 107 10.34 30.66 19.64
CA ASN A 107 10.74 31.88 20.35
C ASN A 107 9.61 32.56 21.12
N ASN A 108 8.34 32.22 20.87
CA ASN A 108 7.21 32.82 21.58
C ASN A 108 6.74 31.90 22.71
N PRO A 109 6.75 32.33 23.97
CA PRO A 109 6.33 31.51 25.12
C PRO A 109 4.92 30.92 24.99
N ASP A 110 3.99 31.63 24.32
CA ASP A 110 2.62 31.18 24.13
C ASP A 110 2.48 29.98 23.21
N TYR A 111 3.47 29.70 22.35
CA TYR A 111 3.49 28.59 21.39
C TYR A 111 4.58 27.55 21.67
N HIS A 112 5.50 27.82 22.59
CA HIS A 112 6.66 26.94 22.87
C HIS A 112 6.24 25.51 23.25
N TRP A 113 5.14 25.35 23.96
CA TRP A 113 4.56 24.06 24.35
C TRP A 113 4.22 23.16 23.14
N ILE A 114 3.92 23.78 21.97
CA ILE A 114 3.63 23.03 20.74
C ILE A 114 4.87 22.25 20.31
N GLY A 115 6.06 22.84 20.37
CA GLY A 115 7.32 22.19 20.03
C GLY A 115 7.71 21.10 21.04
N GLU A 116 7.33 21.24 22.32
CA GLU A 116 7.53 20.22 23.34
C GLU A 116 6.57 19.02 23.15
N LEU A 117 5.32 19.29 22.74
CA LEU A 117 4.29 18.26 22.53
C LEU A 117 4.44 17.56 21.17
N TYR A 118 4.84 18.32 20.14
CA TYR A 118 4.99 17.85 18.76
C TYR A 118 6.40 18.15 18.22
N PRO A 119 7.44 17.45 18.68
CA PRO A 119 8.82 17.71 18.26
C PRO A 119 9.04 17.64 16.75
N ALA A 120 8.16 16.93 16.01
CA ALA A 120 8.20 16.83 14.55
C ALA A 120 8.18 18.20 13.83
N VAL A 121 7.72 19.28 14.48
CA VAL A 121 7.80 20.66 13.93
C VAL A 121 9.23 21.07 13.60
N TYR A 122 10.23 20.53 14.30
CA TYR A 122 11.64 20.84 14.11
C TYR A 122 12.34 19.97 13.06
N THR A 123 11.61 19.13 12.31
CA THR A 123 12.22 18.16 11.36
C THR A 123 13.15 18.87 10.36
N ARG A 124 12.80 20.08 9.86
CA ARG A 124 13.65 20.80 8.89
C ARG A 124 14.92 21.44 9.49
N GLU A 125 15.02 21.52 10.82
CA GLU A 125 16.17 22.11 11.52
C GLU A 125 17.17 21.07 11.99
N LYS A 126 16.79 19.77 11.99
CA LYS A 126 17.62 18.69 12.50
C LYS A 126 18.35 17.96 11.37
N ARG A 127 19.44 17.30 11.71
CA ARG A 127 20.30 16.58 10.76
C ARG A 127 20.33 15.08 11.01
N ILE A 128 20.01 14.65 12.23
CA ILE A 128 20.06 13.24 12.66
C ILE A 128 18.67 12.88 13.17
N PHE A 129 18.11 11.82 12.61
CA PHE A 129 16.77 11.33 12.95
C PHE A 129 16.84 9.91 13.46
N PHE A 130 16.14 9.64 14.56
CA PHE A 130 15.89 8.30 15.08
C PHE A 130 14.41 8.02 14.96
N MET A 131 14.06 6.95 14.27
CA MET A 131 12.66 6.57 14.06
C MET A 131 12.54 5.06 13.81
N SER A 132 11.34 4.53 14.02
CA SER A 132 11.04 3.16 13.60
C SER A 132 10.90 3.06 12.08
N MET A 133 11.06 1.84 11.54
CA MET A 133 10.83 1.58 10.12
C MET A 133 9.39 1.94 9.72
N ASP A 134 8.41 1.65 10.57
CA ASP A 134 7.02 2.03 10.32
C ASP A 134 6.87 3.54 10.16
N LYS A 135 7.50 4.34 11.03
CA LYS A 135 7.44 5.79 10.97
C LYS A 135 8.13 6.38 9.73
N PHE A 136 9.13 5.69 9.20
CA PHE A 136 9.80 6.10 7.98
C PHE A 136 8.86 6.08 6.75
N PHE A 137 7.94 5.11 6.70
CA PHE A 137 6.96 4.96 5.62
C PHE A 137 5.63 5.64 5.88
N LEU A 138 5.25 5.82 7.14
CA LEU A 138 4.00 6.50 7.51
C LEU A 138 4.11 8.02 7.35
N GLY A 139 2.94 8.67 7.35
CA GLY A 139 2.86 10.11 7.29
C GLY A 139 3.50 10.79 8.50
N ASN A 140 4.43 11.71 8.25
CA ASN A 140 4.98 12.63 9.24
C ASN A 140 4.19 13.93 9.20
N THR A 141 3.40 14.17 10.24
CA THR A 141 2.59 15.37 10.38
C THR A 141 3.29 16.34 11.31
N THR A 142 3.83 17.40 10.73
CA THR A 142 4.63 18.40 11.45
C THR A 142 3.81 19.59 11.94
N ILE A 143 2.51 19.65 11.66
CA ILE A 143 1.59 20.76 11.99
C ILE A 143 1.87 22.05 11.19
N ILE A 144 3.11 22.29 10.82
CA ILE A 144 3.53 23.52 10.15
C ILE A 144 3.56 23.41 8.62
N GLU A 145 3.63 22.19 8.09
CA GLU A 145 3.64 21.90 6.66
C GLU A 145 2.75 20.68 6.35
N PRO A 146 2.38 20.42 5.07
CA PRO A 146 1.59 19.24 4.70
C PRO A 146 2.27 17.94 5.13
N THR A 147 1.45 16.94 5.46
CA THR A 147 1.92 15.62 5.85
C THR A 147 2.71 14.95 4.71
N TYR A 148 3.86 14.36 5.02
CA TYR A 148 4.71 13.62 4.08
C TYR A 148 5.29 12.37 4.75
N SER A 149 5.67 11.36 3.98
CA SER A 149 6.49 10.27 4.48
C SER A 149 7.98 10.56 4.25
N PHE A 150 8.85 10.12 5.14
CA PHE A 150 10.30 10.24 4.93
C PHE A 150 10.74 9.52 3.67
N TYR A 151 10.16 8.35 3.39
CA TYR A 151 10.42 7.57 2.20
C TYR A 151 10.26 8.35 0.89
N ASN A 152 9.23 9.21 0.78
CA ASN A 152 8.93 9.97 -0.44
C ASN A 152 9.41 11.43 -0.39
N ASN A 153 9.99 11.89 0.72
CA ASN A 153 10.38 13.28 0.89
C ASN A 153 11.84 13.53 0.48
N ASP A 154 12.11 14.74 -0.01
CA ASP A 154 13.47 15.18 -0.36
C ASP A 154 14.45 15.22 0.82
N ILE A 155 13.96 15.15 2.05
CA ILE A 155 14.81 15.10 3.26
C ILE A 155 15.72 13.85 3.28
N THR A 156 15.32 12.79 2.58
CA THR A 156 16.13 11.57 2.44
C THR A 156 17.13 11.65 1.29
N LYS A 157 17.04 12.66 0.45
CA LYS A 157 17.96 12.84 -0.67
C LYS A 157 19.37 13.16 -0.18
N ASN A 158 20.33 12.38 -0.61
CA ASN A 158 21.74 12.41 -0.16
C ASN A 158 21.91 12.13 1.35
N ALA A 159 20.96 11.45 1.98
CA ALA A 159 21.08 10.99 3.36
C ALA A 159 21.90 9.69 3.46
N ILE A 160 22.42 9.42 4.66
CA ILE A 160 22.92 8.10 5.03
C ILE A 160 21.89 7.50 5.98
N ILE A 161 21.35 6.33 5.62
CA ILE A 161 20.31 5.64 6.38
C ILE A 161 20.92 4.38 6.99
N PHE A 162 21.03 4.37 8.31
CA PHE A 162 21.43 3.19 9.06
C PHE A 162 20.19 2.38 9.43
N ILE A 163 20.15 1.13 9.05
CA ILE A 163 19.06 0.19 9.35
C ILE A 163 19.62 -0.86 10.30
N ASP A 164 19.24 -0.77 11.55
CA ASP A 164 19.56 -1.75 12.58
C ASP A 164 18.62 -2.95 12.47
N GLU A 165 19.09 -4.15 12.83
CA GLU A 165 18.37 -5.40 12.62
C GLU A 165 17.84 -5.51 11.17
N PHE A 166 18.77 -5.35 10.22
CA PHE A 166 18.46 -5.23 8.79
C PHE A 166 17.58 -6.37 8.26
N ASP A 167 17.87 -7.60 8.64
CA ASP A 167 17.09 -8.80 8.32
C ASP A 167 15.65 -8.73 8.84
N ALA A 168 15.45 -8.35 10.11
CA ALA A 168 14.12 -8.24 10.70
C ALA A 168 13.26 -7.14 10.04
N THR A 169 13.88 -6.14 9.39
CA THR A 169 13.13 -5.08 8.70
C THR A 169 12.44 -5.56 7.43
N ARG A 170 12.91 -6.64 6.80
CA ARG A 170 12.27 -7.23 5.62
C ARG A 170 10.83 -7.65 5.91
N ASP A 171 10.62 -8.37 7.01
CA ASP A 171 9.28 -8.83 7.38
C ASP A 171 8.35 -7.65 7.73
N ARG A 172 8.87 -6.61 8.34
CA ARG A 172 8.10 -5.39 8.60
C ARG A 172 7.69 -4.70 7.31
N LEU A 173 8.60 -4.59 6.33
CA LEU A 173 8.28 -4.04 5.00
C LEU A 173 7.26 -4.90 4.27
N LEU A 174 7.44 -6.22 4.30
CA LEU A 174 6.50 -7.16 3.69
C LEU A 174 5.10 -7.01 4.30
N ASN A 175 4.99 -6.96 5.62
CA ASN A 175 3.72 -6.76 6.31
C ASN A 175 3.07 -5.43 5.96
N GLN A 176 3.83 -4.35 5.79
CA GLN A 176 3.29 -3.06 5.33
C GLN A 176 2.79 -3.11 3.89
N ILE A 177 3.52 -3.79 3.00
CA ILE A 177 3.09 -4.01 1.61
C ILE A 177 1.78 -4.80 1.60
N ILE A 178 1.71 -5.89 2.37
CA ILE A 178 0.51 -6.72 2.50
C ILE A 178 -0.66 -5.90 3.04
N THR A 179 -0.48 -5.19 4.14
CA THR A 179 -1.55 -4.36 4.74
C THR A 179 -2.09 -3.34 3.75
N ARG A 180 -1.21 -2.64 3.04
CA ARG A 180 -1.64 -1.68 2.00
C ARG A 180 -2.35 -2.36 0.84
N GLY A 181 -1.87 -3.52 0.41
CA GLY A 181 -2.52 -4.31 -0.65
C GLY A 181 -3.91 -4.78 -0.23
N LEU A 182 -4.06 -5.22 1.02
CA LEU A 182 -5.36 -5.62 1.58
C LEU A 182 -6.35 -4.44 1.70
N GLU A 183 -5.86 -3.25 2.03
CA GLU A 183 -6.69 -2.03 2.07
C GLU A 183 -7.15 -1.56 0.69
N ASN A 184 -6.43 -1.92 -0.36
CA ASN A 184 -6.68 -1.50 -1.74
C ASN A 184 -7.15 -2.65 -2.64
N HIS A 185 -7.77 -3.68 -2.05
CA HIS A 185 -8.40 -4.73 -2.84
C HIS A 185 -9.60 -4.20 -3.63
N ILE A 186 -9.91 -4.87 -4.73
CA ILE A 186 -11.05 -4.53 -5.57
C ILE A 186 -11.73 -5.80 -6.07
N ASP A 187 -13.05 -5.78 -6.13
CA ASP A 187 -13.81 -6.78 -6.88
C ASP A 187 -13.56 -6.60 -8.39
N TYR A 188 -12.67 -7.44 -8.90
CA TYR A 188 -12.13 -7.36 -10.25
C TYR A 188 -13.17 -7.77 -11.29
N LEU A 189 -13.96 -8.78 -10.97
CA LEU A 189 -15.05 -9.24 -11.81
C LEU A 189 -16.21 -8.25 -11.79
N GLY A 190 -16.58 -7.74 -10.64
CA GLY A 190 -17.58 -6.71 -10.48
C GLY A 190 -17.21 -5.40 -11.19
N LEU A 191 -15.93 -5.03 -11.22
CA LEU A 191 -15.46 -3.90 -12.01
C LEU A 191 -15.68 -4.14 -13.51
N PHE A 192 -15.32 -5.33 -14.03
CA PHE A 192 -15.56 -5.71 -15.41
C PHE A 192 -17.07 -5.62 -15.76
N HIS A 193 -17.92 -6.24 -14.94
CA HIS A 193 -19.37 -6.24 -15.14
C HIS A 193 -19.97 -4.83 -15.09
N ARG A 194 -19.46 -3.96 -14.23
CA ARG A 194 -19.94 -2.58 -14.10
C ARG A 194 -19.63 -1.77 -15.37
N VAL A 195 -18.40 -1.86 -15.87
CA VAL A 195 -18.01 -1.21 -17.14
C VAL A 195 -18.85 -1.77 -18.28
N TYR A 196 -18.96 -3.11 -18.38
CA TYR A 196 -19.76 -3.77 -19.41
C TYR A 196 -21.22 -3.34 -19.42
N ALA A 197 -21.86 -3.34 -18.26
CA ALA A 197 -23.25 -2.91 -18.12
C ALA A 197 -23.45 -1.45 -18.57
N SER A 198 -22.52 -0.56 -18.22
CA SER A 198 -22.58 0.85 -18.64
C SER A 198 -22.47 0.99 -20.17
N LEU A 199 -21.62 0.18 -20.81
CA LEU A 199 -21.50 0.16 -22.27
C LEU A 199 -22.78 -0.31 -22.99
N LYS A 200 -23.58 -1.17 -22.35
CA LYS A 200 -24.79 -1.74 -22.94
C LYS A 200 -26.06 -0.95 -22.66
N THR A 201 -26.13 -0.22 -21.58
CA THR A 201 -27.40 0.35 -21.10
C THR A 201 -27.46 1.87 -21.14
N ARG A 202 -26.36 2.56 -21.52
CA ARG A 202 -26.27 4.00 -21.34
C ARG A 202 -26.04 4.79 -22.61
N ASP A 203 -26.73 5.93 -22.68
CA ASP A 203 -26.37 7.03 -23.57
C ASP A 203 -25.35 7.92 -22.86
N PHE A 204 -24.15 7.97 -23.37
CA PHE A 204 -23.08 8.81 -22.81
C PHE A 204 -23.28 10.28 -23.18
N PRO A 205 -22.92 11.24 -22.32
CA PRO A 205 -23.05 12.67 -22.61
C PRO A 205 -22.16 13.10 -23.78
N ALA A 206 -22.53 14.23 -24.40
CA ALA A 206 -21.84 14.73 -25.58
C ALA A 206 -20.33 14.96 -25.35
N GLU A 207 -19.94 15.39 -24.17
CA GLU A 207 -18.53 15.61 -23.79
C GLU A 207 -17.68 14.32 -23.84
N LEU A 208 -18.34 13.15 -23.79
CA LEU A 208 -17.67 11.84 -23.91
C LEU A 208 -17.74 11.26 -25.32
N THR A 209 -18.73 11.65 -26.13
CA THR A 209 -19.01 11.05 -27.46
C THR A 209 -18.52 11.92 -28.60
N THR A 210 -18.42 13.23 -28.42
CA THR A 210 -17.96 14.18 -29.43
C THR A 210 -16.56 14.69 -29.14
N ALA A 211 -15.80 15.00 -30.18
CA ALA A 211 -14.48 15.60 -30.03
C ALA A 211 -14.57 17.08 -29.65
N SER A 212 -13.82 17.52 -28.66
CA SER A 212 -13.59 18.95 -28.39
C SER A 212 -12.84 19.59 -29.55
N LYS A 213 -12.81 20.91 -29.65
CA LYS A 213 -12.08 21.61 -30.73
C LYS A 213 -10.63 21.21 -30.81
N LEU A 214 -9.97 21.08 -29.63
CA LEU A 214 -8.57 20.67 -29.59
C LEU A 214 -8.41 19.20 -30.03
N GLN A 215 -9.30 18.32 -29.61
CA GLN A 215 -9.28 16.93 -30.01
C GLN A 215 -9.58 16.79 -31.51
N GLN A 216 -10.48 17.58 -32.07
CA GLN A 216 -10.76 17.58 -33.50
C GLN A 216 -9.55 18.01 -34.31
N ALA A 217 -8.85 19.07 -33.91
CA ALA A 217 -7.59 19.47 -34.55
C ALA A 217 -6.54 18.36 -34.54
N TYR A 218 -6.43 17.64 -33.41
CA TYR A 218 -5.53 16.48 -33.31
C TYR A 218 -5.94 15.34 -34.26
N LEU A 219 -7.23 15.04 -34.38
CA LEU A 219 -7.74 14.01 -35.26
C LEU A 219 -7.51 14.35 -36.74
N ASP A 220 -7.64 15.63 -37.10
CA ASP A 220 -7.40 16.10 -38.48
C ASP A 220 -5.91 15.94 -38.88
N GLU A 221 -4.99 16.10 -37.96
CA GLU A 221 -3.55 15.89 -38.17
C GLU A 221 -3.16 14.40 -38.14
N HIS A 222 -3.88 13.55 -37.38
CA HIS A 222 -3.51 12.17 -37.10
C HIS A 222 -4.58 11.18 -37.56
N LYS A 223 -4.57 10.83 -38.85
CA LYS A 223 -5.58 9.97 -39.49
C LYS A 223 -5.87 8.61 -38.82
N ASN A 224 -4.94 8.11 -38.01
CA ASN A 224 -5.08 6.84 -37.28
C ASN A 224 -5.56 7.03 -35.82
N ALA A 225 -5.76 8.26 -35.38
CA ALA A 225 -6.28 8.53 -34.05
C ALA A 225 -7.79 8.25 -34.01
N LYS A 226 -8.23 7.63 -32.92
CA LYS A 226 -9.64 7.32 -32.71
C LYS A 226 -10.37 8.52 -32.12
N ASN A 227 -11.55 8.81 -32.65
CA ASN A 227 -12.44 9.78 -32.02
C ASN A 227 -13.05 9.22 -30.72
N PRO A 228 -13.65 10.05 -29.85
CA PRO A 228 -14.18 9.61 -28.58
C PRO A 228 -15.24 8.50 -28.69
N MET A 229 -16.12 8.56 -29.69
CA MET A 229 -17.14 7.52 -29.90
C MET A 229 -16.51 6.18 -30.33
N GLU A 230 -15.52 6.20 -31.22
CA GLU A 230 -14.80 5.00 -31.65
C GLU A 230 -14.01 4.35 -30.47
N ILE A 231 -13.58 5.14 -29.49
CA ILE A 231 -12.96 4.61 -28.26
C ILE A 231 -14.00 3.82 -27.46
N ILE A 232 -15.20 4.39 -27.27
CA ILE A 232 -16.30 3.75 -26.52
C ILE A 232 -16.79 2.48 -27.25
N GLU A 233 -16.98 2.55 -28.56
CA GLU A 233 -17.36 1.39 -29.39
C GLU A 233 -16.27 0.30 -29.31
N GLY A 234 -14.99 0.70 -29.31
CA GLY A 234 -13.87 -0.21 -29.13
C GLY A 234 -13.89 -0.93 -27.78
N PHE A 235 -14.34 -0.27 -26.70
CA PHE A 235 -14.57 -0.96 -25.42
C PHE A 235 -15.65 -2.03 -25.58
N GLY A 236 -16.79 -1.67 -26.22
CA GLY A 236 -17.90 -2.60 -26.46
C GLY A 236 -17.40 -3.90 -27.09
N GLY A 237 -16.67 -3.81 -28.21
CA GLY A 237 -16.18 -5.00 -28.92
C GLY A 237 -15.26 -5.90 -28.09
N VAL A 238 -14.30 -5.33 -27.36
CA VAL A 238 -13.35 -6.11 -26.53
C VAL A 238 -14.04 -6.75 -25.33
N PHE A 239 -14.99 -6.04 -24.72
CA PHE A 239 -15.76 -6.56 -23.59
C PHE A 239 -16.76 -7.63 -24.04
N ASP A 240 -17.42 -7.48 -25.19
CA ASP A 240 -18.32 -8.49 -25.76
C ASP A 240 -17.60 -9.82 -25.99
N GLU A 241 -16.42 -9.78 -26.64
CA GLU A 241 -15.64 -10.98 -26.90
C GLU A 241 -15.30 -11.73 -25.60
N THR A 242 -14.91 -11.02 -24.56
CA THR A 242 -14.58 -11.65 -23.26
C THR A 242 -15.83 -12.18 -22.57
N TYR A 243 -16.93 -11.40 -22.61
CA TYR A 243 -18.19 -11.76 -21.98
C TYR A 243 -18.77 -13.05 -22.58
N ASP A 244 -18.80 -13.15 -23.91
CA ASP A 244 -19.31 -14.32 -24.62
C ASP A 244 -18.40 -15.54 -24.46
N ARG A 245 -17.09 -15.35 -24.55
CA ARG A 245 -16.09 -16.43 -24.47
C ARG A 245 -16.13 -17.18 -23.14
N PHE A 246 -16.34 -16.49 -22.03
CA PHE A 246 -16.34 -17.08 -20.70
C PHE A 246 -17.74 -17.21 -20.10
N ALA A 247 -18.78 -17.06 -20.91
CA ALA A 247 -20.16 -17.13 -20.45
C ALA A 247 -20.42 -16.31 -19.18
N MET A 248 -19.94 -15.04 -19.18
CA MET A 248 -19.92 -14.14 -18.03
C MET A 248 -21.33 -13.79 -17.49
N GLN A 249 -22.38 -14.15 -18.23
CA GLN A 249 -23.78 -14.05 -17.79
C GLN A 249 -24.14 -15.07 -16.71
N TYR A 250 -23.27 -16.07 -16.48
CA TYR A 250 -23.48 -17.09 -15.46
C TYR A 250 -22.58 -16.82 -14.25
N SER A 251 -23.07 -17.16 -13.07
CA SER A 251 -22.29 -17.04 -11.84
C SER A 251 -21.16 -18.07 -11.82
N PHE A 252 -20.02 -17.68 -11.25
CA PHE A 252 -18.91 -18.58 -11.01
C PHE A 252 -19.06 -19.24 -9.65
N LYS A 253 -18.94 -20.56 -9.57
CA LYS A 253 -19.01 -21.34 -8.34
C LYS A 253 -17.78 -22.21 -8.20
N THR A 254 -17.34 -22.41 -6.97
CA THR A 254 -16.29 -23.38 -6.66
C THR A 254 -16.90 -24.74 -6.39
N GLU A 255 -16.33 -25.80 -6.98
CA GLU A 255 -16.73 -27.16 -6.68
C GLU A 255 -16.37 -27.47 -5.21
N GLU A 256 -17.36 -27.88 -4.41
CA GLU A 256 -17.14 -28.30 -3.03
C GLU A 256 -16.45 -29.66 -3.02
N ASP A 257 -15.19 -29.74 -2.60
CA ASP A 257 -14.66 -30.96 -2.05
C ASP A 257 -15.36 -31.19 -0.72
N GLY A 258 -16.24 -32.17 -0.57
CA GLY A 258 -17.12 -32.51 0.56
C GLY A 258 -16.66 -32.27 2.00
N LYS A 259 -15.77 -31.32 2.27
CA LYS A 259 -15.19 -30.92 3.56
C LYS A 259 -15.48 -29.49 3.98
N GLY A 260 -16.42 -28.80 3.34
CA GLY A 260 -17.07 -27.63 3.97
C GLY A 260 -16.26 -26.36 4.17
N ASP A 261 -15.06 -26.21 3.63
CA ASP A 261 -14.27 -24.99 3.75
C ASP A 261 -14.51 -24.08 2.53
N ARG A 262 -15.17 -22.95 2.76
CA ARG A 262 -15.80 -22.10 1.72
C ARG A 262 -14.91 -20.99 1.14
N SER A 263 -13.74 -20.75 1.69
CA SER A 263 -12.83 -19.74 1.17
C SER A 263 -11.53 -20.39 0.74
N ARG A 264 -11.30 -20.45 -0.57
CA ARG A 264 -10.04 -20.92 -1.10
C ARG A 264 -9.25 -19.75 -1.63
N ASN A 265 -8.09 -19.55 -1.06
CA ASN A 265 -7.19 -18.48 -1.41
C ASN A 265 -6.23 -18.92 -2.50
N PHE A 266 -6.06 -18.11 -3.55
CA PHE A 266 -5.19 -18.42 -4.68
C PHE A 266 -4.13 -17.34 -4.83
N ILE A 267 -2.87 -17.74 -4.83
CA ILE A 267 -1.75 -16.84 -5.15
C ILE A 267 -1.40 -16.99 -6.62
N PHE A 268 -1.53 -15.88 -7.36
CA PHE A 268 -1.11 -15.83 -8.75
C PHE A 268 0.09 -14.91 -8.91
N ASN A 269 1.04 -15.39 -9.67
CA ASN A 269 1.87 -14.47 -10.39
C ASN A 269 1.33 -14.39 -11.85
N ASP A 270 1.58 -13.31 -12.56
CA ASP A 270 1.08 -13.08 -13.93
C ASP A 270 1.45 -14.19 -14.94
N LEU A 271 2.31 -15.13 -14.58
CA LEU A 271 2.86 -16.18 -15.44
C LEU A 271 2.63 -17.61 -14.92
N GLN A 272 2.41 -17.81 -13.64
CA GLN A 272 2.28 -19.15 -13.04
C GLN A 272 1.22 -19.15 -11.96
N PHE A 273 0.35 -20.16 -12.07
CA PHE A 273 -0.68 -20.42 -11.11
C PHE A 273 -0.20 -21.46 -10.09
N HIS A 274 -0.18 -21.11 -8.84
CA HIS A 274 0.06 -22.04 -7.75
C HIS A 274 -1.07 -21.93 -6.74
N SER A 275 -1.77 -23.04 -6.49
CA SER A 275 -2.64 -23.13 -5.32
C SER A 275 -1.76 -23.37 -4.09
N VAL A 276 -2.06 -22.70 -2.98
CA VAL A 276 -1.34 -22.84 -1.71
C VAL A 276 -1.85 -24.03 -0.90
N PHE A 277 -2.45 -25.03 -1.52
CA PHE A 277 -2.92 -26.21 -0.78
C PHE A 277 -1.92 -27.37 -0.83
N GLU A 278 -1.37 -27.69 0.35
CA GLU A 278 -0.72 -28.97 0.70
C GLU A 278 0.35 -29.52 -0.25
N GLY A 279 1.19 -28.65 -0.82
CA GLY A 279 2.41 -29.08 -1.55
C GLY A 279 2.15 -29.72 -2.92
N GLU A 280 0.94 -29.78 -3.43
CA GLU A 280 0.62 -30.25 -4.78
C GLU A 280 0.27 -29.06 -5.70
N ASN A 281 0.90 -29.03 -6.89
CA ASN A 281 0.53 -28.10 -7.94
C ASN A 281 -0.90 -28.43 -8.43
N ALA A 282 -1.82 -27.52 -8.24
CA ALA A 282 -3.18 -27.65 -8.76
C ALA A 282 -3.46 -26.54 -9.78
N PHE A 283 -4.23 -26.88 -10.80
CA PHE A 283 -4.71 -25.93 -11.80
C PHE A 283 -6.21 -25.72 -11.59
N ILE A 284 -6.72 -24.58 -12.03
CA ILE A 284 -8.15 -24.30 -12.01
C ILE A 284 -8.64 -24.15 -13.42
N ASP A 285 -9.57 -24.99 -13.79
CA ASP A 285 -10.29 -24.93 -15.05
C ASP A 285 -11.69 -24.35 -14.83
N ILE A 286 -12.25 -23.75 -15.89
CA ILE A 286 -13.63 -23.29 -15.93
C ILE A 286 -14.41 -24.29 -16.74
N ASP A 287 -15.47 -24.87 -16.14
CA ASP A 287 -16.42 -25.73 -16.81
C ASP A 287 -17.80 -25.06 -16.82
N THR A 288 -18.30 -24.74 -18.01
CA THR A 288 -19.58 -24.05 -18.18
C THR A 288 -20.72 -25.04 -18.31
N ASP A 289 -21.60 -25.10 -17.32
CA ASP A 289 -22.85 -25.85 -17.38
C ASP A 289 -23.97 -24.96 -17.96
N MET A 290 -24.22 -25.12 -19.26
CA MET A 290 -25.26 -24.39 -19.98
C MET A 290 -26.67 -24.67 -19.46
N LYS A 291 -26.91 -25.87 -18.88
CA LYS A 291 -28.23 -26.24 -18.35
C LYS A 291 -28.49 -25.62 -16.98
N ALA A 292 -27.49 -25.71 -16.11
CA ALA A 292 -27.55 -25.09 -14.79
C ALA A 292 -27.33 -23.59 -14.82
N ARG A 293 -26.85 -23.02 -15.94
CA ARG A 293 -26.45 -21.61 -16.10
C ARG A 293 -25.42 -21.20 -15.06
N GLN A 294 -24.36 -22.02 -14.93
CA GLN A 294 -23.30 -21.81 -13.94
C GLN A 294 -21.94 -22.09 -14.56
N ASN A 295 -20.95 -21.36 -14.12
CA ASN A 295 -19.54 -21.61 -14.40
C ASN A 295 -18.92 -22.26 -13.15
N TRP A 296 -18.38 -23.47 -13.30
CA TRP A 296 -17.75 -24.20 -12.21
C TRP A 296 -16.24 -24.03 -12.27
N LEU A 297 -15.64 -23.55 -11.19
CA LEU A 297 -14.21 -23.52 -10.99
C LEU A 297 -13.78 -24.88 -10.41
N ARG A 298 -13.12 -25.70 -11.23
CA ARG A 298 -12.70 -27.06 -10.85
C ARG A 298 -11.20 -27.14 -10.65
N PHE A 299 -10.79 -27.77 -9.57
CA PHE A 299 -9.39 -28.07 -9.29
C PHE A 299 -8.94 -29.30 -10.05
N THR A 300 -7.89 -29.17 -10.86
CA THR A 300 -7.32 -30.26 -11.65
C THR A 300 -5.85 -30.45 -11.34
N LYS A 301 -5.40 -31.72 -11.30
CA LYS A 301 -3.97 -32.06 -11.12
C LYS A 301 -3.15 -31.87 -12.40
N ARG A 302 -3.80 -31.67 -13.55
CA ARG A 302 -3.15 -31.48 -14.85
C ARG A 302 -3.68 -30.20 -15.49
N ARG A 303 -2.78 -29.47 -16.11
CA ARG A 303 -3.16 -28.31 -16.90
C ARG A 303 -4.09 -28.75 -18.03
N SER A 304 -5.19 -28.03 -18.22
CA SER A 304 -6.06 -28.25 -19.39
C SER A 304 -5.24 -28.19 -20.67
N THR A 305 -5.49 -29.12 -21.57
CA THR A 305 -4.87 -29.14 -22.91
C THR A 305 -5.51 -28.10 -23.84
N GLU A 306 -6.66 -27.56 -23.47
CA GLU A 306 -7.33 -26.49 -24.19
C GLU A 306 -6.59 -25.17 -23.94
N LYS A 307 -5.98 -24.62 -25.01
CA LYS A 307 -5.21 -23.37 -24.97
C LYS A 307 -6.01 -22.17 -24.46
N ASP A 308 -7.31 -22.25 -24.45
CA ASP A 308 -8.25 -21.13 -24.30
C ASP A 308 -9.21 -21.25 -23.11
N GLY A 309 -9.19 -22.33 -22.36
CA GLY A 309 -10.05 -22.55 -21.20
C GLY A 309 -9.26 -22.45 -19.90
N GLY A 310 -9.81 -21.85 -18.87
CA GLY A 310 -9.23 -21.81 -17.54
C GLY A 310 -9.19 -20.43 -16.93
N VAL A 311 -9.08 -20.40 -15.60
CA VAL A 311 -9.11 -19.14 -14.82
C VAL A 311 -8.01 -18.16 -15.24
N LEU A 312 -6.82 -18.65 -15.60
CA LEU A 312 -5.75 -17.77 -16.07
C LEU A 312 -6.11 -17.05 -17.36
N SER A 313 -6.77 -17.74 -18.29
CA SER A 313 -7.23 -17.13 -19.55
C SER A 313 -8.34 -16.12 -19.28
N LEU A 314 -9.29 -16.41 -18.39
CA LEU A 314 -10.31 -15.49 -17.93
C LEU A 314 -9.67 -14.22 -17.33
N LEU A 315 -8.80 -14.38 -16.35
CA LEU A 315 -8.16 -13.26 -15.66
C LEU A 315 -7.29 -12.42 -16.61
N ALA A 316 -6.59 -13.07 -17.54
CA ALA A 316 -5.81 -12.38 -18.56
C ALA A 316 -6.70 -11.57 -19.52
N SER A 317 -7.85 -12.13 -19.92
CA SER A 317 -8.82 -11.43 -20.78
C SER A 317 -9.48 -10.26 -20.07
N VAL A 318 -9.94 -10.45 -18.83
CA VAL A 318 -10.48 -9.37 -17.99
C VAL A 318 -9.43 -8.27 -17.78
N LYS A 319 -8.17 -8.63 -17.49
CA LYS A 319 -7.06 -7.67 -17.39
C LYS A 319 -6.86 -6.91 -18.71
N GLY A 320 -6.92 -7.60 -19.85
CA GLY A 320 -6.83 -6.98 -21.16
C GLY A 320 -7.92 -5.94 -21.38
N CYS A 321 -9.18 -6.29 -21.10
CA CYS A 321 -10.32 -5.39 -21.16
C CYS A 321 -10.14 -4.16 -20.27
N LEU A 322 -9.80 -4.37 -19.01
CA LEU A 322 -9.64 -3.27 -18.05
C LEU A 322 -8.44 -2.38 -18.39
N THR A 323 -7.33 -2.94 -18.89
CA THR A 323 -6.19 -2.14 -19.38
C THR A 323 -6.56 -1.31 -20.60
N TYR A 324 -7.32 -1.89 -21.53
CA TYR A 324 -7.82 -1.16 -22.69
C TYR A 324 -8.77 -0.04 -22.28
N PHE A 325 -9.67 -0.32 -21.35
CA PHE A 325 -10.57 0.68 -20.75
C PHE A 325 -9.79 1.81 -20.06
N GLN A 326 -8.78 1.50 -19.23
CA GLN A 326 -7.95 2.49 -18.54
C GLN A 326 -7.27 3.46 -19.52
N ASN A 327 -6.69 2.92 -20.60
CA ASN A 327 -6.02 3.71 -21.61
C ASN A 327 -7.01 4.60 -22.38
N GLY A 328 -8.16 4.06 -22.74
CA GLY A 328 -9.19 4.82 -23.42
C GLY A 328 -9.87 5.84 -22.50
N ALA A 329 -10.16 5.50 -21.26
CA ALA A 329 -10.70 6.41 -20.26
C ALA A 329 -9.78 7.63 -20.03
N ARG A 330 -8.44 7.42 -20.07
CA ARG A 330 -7.50 8.53 -20.05
C ARG A 330 -7.67 9.48 -21.22
N ASN A 331 -7.80 8.94 -22.45
CA ASN A 331 -8.01 9.75 -23.64
C ASN A 331 -9.35 10.50 -23.59
N LEU A 332 -10.42 9.81 -23.15
CA LEU A 332 -11.72 10.44 -22.92
C LEU A 332 -11.66 11.55 -21.86
N SER A 333 -10.83 11.38 -20.83
CA SER A 333 -10.66 12.40 -19.78
C SER A 333 -9.96 13.65 -20.29
N PHE A 334 -9.00 13.54 -21.21
CA PHE A 334 -8.42 14.71 -21.87
C PHE A 334 -9.47 15.43 -22.71
N ASN A 335 -10.25 14.69 -23.51
CA ASN A 335 -11.34 15.27 -24.29
C ASN A 335 -12.37 15.97 -23.40
N TYR A 336 -12.81 15.32 -22.32
CA TYR A 336 -13.75 15.88 -21.35
C TYR A 336 -13.22 17.16 -20.69
N LYS A 337 -11.94 17.15 -20.28
CA LYS A 337 -11.29 18.34 -19.76
C LYS A 337 -11.34 19.51 -20.75
N HIS A 338 -11.03 19.24 -22.02
CA HIS A 338 -11.02 20.28 -23.05
C HIS A 338 -12.42 20.82 -23.32
N HIS A 339 -13.47 20.01 -23.32
CA HIS A 339 -14.84 20.50 -23.38
C HIS A 339 -15.15 21.45 -22.21
N LYS A 340 -14.77 21.10 -20.98
CA LYS A 340 -14.99 21.96 -19.81
C LYS A 340 -14.18 23.25 -19.86
N ASP A 341 -12.96 23.21 -20.41
CA ASP A 341 -12.16 24.42 -20.62
C ASP A 341 -12.72 25.33 -21.73
N GLU A 342 -13.37 24.76 -22.76
CA GLU A 342 -14.06 25.54 -23.81
C GLU A 342 -15.31 26.27 -23.28
N ASP A 343 -16.00 25.70 -22.31
CA ASP A 343 -17.19 26.27 -21.68
C ASP A 343 -16.87 27.23 -20.52
N LYS A 344 -15.59 27.41 -20.21
CA LYS A 344 -15.09 28.20 -19.08
C LYS A 344 -15.43 29.67 -19.20
N ARG A 345 -15.91 30.26 -18.11
CA ARG A 345 -16.13 31.71 -18.00
C ARG A 345 -14.85 32.43 -17.54
N PRO A 346 -14.65 33.70 -17.89
CA PRO A 346 -13.55 34.49 -17.37
C PRO A 346 -13.58 34.52 -15.84
N GLY A 347 -12.51 34.04 -15.21
CA GLY A 347 -12.37 33.99 -13.75
C GLY A 347 -12.59 32.62 -13.10
N ASP A 348 -13.04 31.62 -13.85
CA ASP A 348 -13.15 30.26 -13.35
C ASP A 348 -11.76 29.59 -13.30
N ASP A 349 -11.54 28.70 -12.32
CA ASP A 349 -10.34 27.88 -12.23
C ASP A 349 -10.25 26.88 -13.39
N ASP A 350 -9.03 26.44 -13.74
CA ASP A 350 -8.81 25.42 -14.76
C ASP A 350 -9.35 24.05 -14.28
N TYR A 351 -10.09 23.38 -15.18
CA TYR A 351 -10.60 22.04 -14.89
C TYR A 351 -9.42 21.05 -14.90
N THR A 352 -9.18 20.38 -13.78
CA THR A 352 -8.02 19.49 -13.63
C THR A 352 -8.25 18.16 -14.37
N LEU A 353 -7.15 17.53 -14.84
CA LEU A 353 -7.24 16.19 -15.41
C LEU A 353 -7.73 15.16 -14.37
N GLU A 354 -7.40 15.36 -13.12
CA GLU A 354 -7.86 14.52 -12.02
C GLU A 354 -9.39 14.54 -11.88
N ASN A 355 -10.00 15.74 -11.93
CA ASN A 355 -11.44 15.90 -11.90
C ASN A 355 -12.10 15.33 -13.16
N ALA A 356 -11.46 15.47 -14.32
CA ALA A 356 -11.95 14.90 -15.58
C ALA A 356 -11.98 13.37 -15.54
N ILE A 357 -10.93 12.72 -15.01
CA ILE A 357 -10.89 11.27 -14.82
C ILE A 357 -12.03 10.82 -13.89
N GLU A 358 -12.20 11.51 -12.76
CA GLU A 358 -13.28 11.18 -11.82
C GLU A 358 -14.67 11.32 -12.48
N SER A 359 -14.89 12.39 -13.25
CA SER A 359 -16.14 12.58 -13.98
C SER A 359 -16.37 11.49 -15.02
N VAL A 360 -15.36 11.17 -15.84
CA VAL A 360 -15.46 10.08 -16.84
C VAL A 360 -15.78 8.75 -16.18
N LEU A 361 -15.07 8.38 -15.10
CA LEU A 361 -15.33 7.13 -14.39
C LEU A 361 -16.73 7.10 -13.73
N THR A 362 -17.24 8.25 -13.29
CA THR A 362 -18.60 8.40 -12.77
C THR A 362 -19.63 8.17 -13.86
N GLU A 363 -19.36 8.62 -15.09
CA GLU A 363 -20.23 8.37 -16.24
C GLU A 363 -20.33 6.87 -16.58
N PHE A 364 -19.34 6.06 -16.26
CA PHE A 364 -19.41 4.59 -16.32
C PHE A 364 -20.05 3.95 -15.07
N HIS A 365 -20.68 4.72 -14.19
CA HIS A 365 -21.35 4.27 -12.96
C HIS A 365 -20.44 3.47 -12.01
N LEU A 366 -19.15 3.76 -12.01
CA LEU A 366 -18.21 3.10 -11.10
C LEU A 366 -18.45 3.54 -9.66
N SER A 367 -18.28 2.62 -8.72
CA SER A 367 -18.37 2.94 -7.29
C SER A 367 -17.19 3.83 -6.86
N ARG A 368 -17.32 4.50 -5.71
CA ARG A 368 -16.24 5.32 -5.14
C ARG A 368 -14.95 4.53 -4.93
N GLU A 369 -15.06 3.25 -4.57
CA GLU A 369 -13.90 2.36 -4.39
C GLU A 369 -13.23 2.04 -5.72
N GLN A 370 -14.03 1.74 -6.76
CA GLN A 370 -13.53 1.50 -8.11
C GLN A 370 -12.87 2.75 -8.71
N ILE A 371 -13.46 3.93 -8.50
CA ILE A 371 -12.86 5.20 -8.91
C ILE A 371 -11.54 5.44 -8.17
N ARG A 372 -11.50 5.25 -6.85
CA ARG A 372 -10.28 5.39 -6.04
C ARG A 372 -9.18 4.45 -6.50
N TYR A 373 -9.50 3.23 -6.89
CA TYR A 373 -8.55 2.26 -7.44
C TYR A 373 -8.02 2.67 -8.82
N LEU A 374 -8.90 3.03 -9.76
CA LEU A 374 -8.53 3.31 -11.15
C LEU A 374 -7.87 4.67 -11.35
N LYS A 375 -8.28 5.69 -10.62
CA LYS A 375 -7.85 7.07 -10.79
C LYS A 375 -6.31 7.24 -10.75
N PRO A 376 -5.56 6.69 -9.76
CA PRO A 376 -4.10 6.76 -9.75
C PRO A 376 -3.45 6.05 -10.94
N ILE A 377 -4.02 4.92 -11.36
CA ILE A 377 -3.51 4.13 -12.48
C ILE A 377 -3.65 4.93 -13.79
N ILE A 378 -4.81 5.53 -14.02
CA ILE A 378 -5.09 6.36 -15.19
C ILE A 378 -4.23 7.64 -15.17
N MET A 379 -4.05 8.27 -14.00
CA MET A 379 -3.16 9.43 -13.83
C MET A 379 -1.69 9.10 -14.17
N GLY A 380 -1.21 7.93 -13.79
CA GLY A 380 0.17 7.48 -14.01
C GLY A 380 0.58 7.31 -15.48
N GLY A 381 -0.37 7.33 -16.42
CA GLY A 381 -0.11 7.27 -17.86
C GLY A 381 -0.42 5.92 -18.48
N GLN A 382 -0.17 5.82 -19.80
CA GLN A 382 -0.47 4.59 -20.54
C GLN A 382 0.38 3.42 -20.03
N VAL A 383 -0.28 2.34 -19.67
CA VAL A 383 0.37 1.05 -19.40
C VAL A 383 0.90 0.51 -20.73
N LYS A 384 2.18 0.72 -21.00
CA LYS A 384 2.85 0.05 -22.12
C LYS A 384 2.94 -1.42 -21.76
N SER A 385 2.24 -2.28 -22.48
CA SER A 385 2.52 -3.71 -22.43
C SER A 385 3.98 -3.89 -22.88
N LYS A 386 4.88 -4.20 -21.96
CA LYS A 386 6.21 -4.70 -22.33
C LYS A 386 5.93 -6.00 -23.09
N LYS A 387 6.14 -6.00 -24.41
CA LYS A 387 6.25 -7.25 -25.14
C LYS A 387 7.42 -7.98 -24.51
N ASP A 388 7.11 -9.06 -23.79
CA ASP A 388 8.12 -9.93 -23.24
C ASP A 388 9.04 -10.34 -24.39
N LYS A 389 10.31 -9.98 -24.29
CA LYS A 389 11.33 -10.53 -25.19
C LYS A 389 11.33 -12.03 -24.91
N LYS A 390 10.75 -12.79 -25.83
CA LYS A 390 10.91 -14.23 -25.86
C LYS A 390 12.41 -14.48 -25.97
N ASP A 391 12.99 -15.05 -24.94
CA ASP A 391 14.31 -15.61 -25.04
C ASP A 391 14.32 -16.63 -26.17
N SER A 392 15.38 -16.59 -26.96
CA SER A 392 15.53 -17.27 -28.24
C SER A 392 15.43 -18.81 -28.20
N ASN A 393 15.13 -19.43 -27.07
CA ASN A 393 15.14 -20.88 -26.90
C ASN A 393 13.87 -21.54 -26.33
N GLY A 394 12.75 -20.83 -26.19
CA GLY A 394 11.44 -21.48 -26.01
C GLY A 394 11.26 -22.50 -24.87
N LYS A 395 12.24 -22.70 -23.99
CA LYS A 395 12.18 -23.62 -22.86
C LYS A 395 12.23 -22.85 -21.55
N MET A 396 11.11 -22.72 -20.89
CA MET A 396 11.06 -22.29 -19.49
C MET A 396 11.75 -23.37 -18.63
N SER A 397 12.90 -23.00 -18.08
CA SER A 397 13.57 -23.80 -17.08
C SER A 397 12.84 -23.66 -15.75
N LEU A 398 12.13 -24.70 -15.34
CA LEU A 398 11.44 -24.84 -14.04
C LEU A 398 12.38 -24.95 -12.83
N LYS A 399 13.66 -24.67 -12.97
CA LYS A 399 14.68 -24.95 -11.95
C LYS A 399 15.08 -23.75 -11.08
N TYR A 400 14.62 -22.55 -11.36
CA TYR A 400 14.99 -21.38 -10.55
C TYR A 400 13.74 -20.65 -10.07
N PHE A 401 13.77 -20.23 -8.79
CA PHE A 401 12.82 -19.29 -8.23
C PHE A 401 12.70 -18.09 -9.18
N ASP A 402 11.48 -17.82 -9.66
CA ASP A 402 11.27 -16.74 -10.62
C ASP A 402 11.41 -15.39 -9.91
N ARG A 403 12.59 -14.79 -10.01
CA ARG A 403 12.90 -13.47 -9.44
C ARG A 403 12.15 -12.32 -10.11
N SER A 404 11.36 -12.60 -11.14
CA SER A 404 10.50 -11.58 -11.77
C SER A 404 9.44 -11.02 -10.81
N VAL A 405 9.15 -11.72 -9.72
CA VAL A 405 8.28 -11.24 -8.64
C VAL A 405 8.81 -9.93 -8.04
N TYR A 406 10.12 -9.75 -7.97
CA TYR A 406 10.71 -8.50 -7.49
C TYR A 406 10.46 -7.33 -8.43
N ASP A 407 10.38 -7.57 -9.74
CA ASP A 407 10.18 -6.53 -10.75
C ASP A 407 8.71 -6.22 -11.03
N ARG A 408 7.83 -7.20 -10.84
CA ARG A 408 6.41 -7.13 -11.23
C ARG A 408 5.44 -7.07 -10.05
N GLY A 409 5.92 -7.37 -8.83
CA GLY A 409 5.08 -7.63 -7.69
C GLY A 409 4.36 -8.97 -7.82
N PHE A 410 3.40 -9.22 -6.97
CA PHE A 410 2.54 -10.40 -7.04
C PHE A 410 1.08 -10.02 -6.83
N ARG A 411 0.20 -10.84 -7.37
CA ARG A 411 -1.23 -10.69 -7.23
C ARG A 411 -1.82 -11.89 -6.56
N TYR A 412 -2.73 -11.59 -5.67
CA TYR A 412 -3.53 -12.57 -4.97
C TYR A 412 -4.98 -12.38 -5.38
N TYR A 413 -5.65 -13.48 -5.69
CA TYR A 413 -7.07 -13.47 -6.04
C TYR A 413 -7.80 -14.33 -5.04
N ASP A 414 -8.88 -13.81 -4.50
CA ASP A 414 -9.80 -14.53 -3.64
C ASP A 414 -11.14 -14.67 -4.35
N PHE A 415 -11.60 -15.91 -4.49
CA PHE A 415 -12.90 -16.22 -5.07
C PHE A 415 -13.90 -16.37 -3.95
N ILE A 416 -14.86 -15.45 -3.92
CA ILE A 416 -15.90 -15.44 -2.91
C ILE A 416 -17.21 -15.88 -3.58
N ASP A 417 -17.71 -17.02 -3.15
CA ASP A 417 -19.06 -17.50 -3.49
C ASP A 417 -20.01 -17.08 -2.34
N ASP A 418 -20.86 -16.08 -2.58
CA ASP A 418 -21.85 -15.66 -1.58
C ASP A 418 -23.06 -16.61 -1.63
N PRO A 419 -23.24 -17.48 -0.63
CA PRO A 419 -24.36 -18.42 -0.57
C PRO A 419 -25.72 -17.74 -0.47
N ASN A 420 -25.78 -16.46 -0.07
CA ASN A 420 -27.02 -15.70 0.08
C ASN A 420 -27.42 -14.96 -1.21
N HIS A 421 -26.48 -14.77 -2.13
CA HIS A 421 -26.69 -14.11 -3.40
C HIS A 421 -26.25 -15.02 -4.56
N SER A 422 -27.08 -15.96 -4.93
CA SER A 422 -26.80 -17.01 -5.94
C SER A 422 -26.41 -16.49 -7.33
N MET A 423 -26.39 -15.20 -7.52
CA MET A 423 -26.11 -14.51 -8.80
C MET A 423 -24.78 -13.74 -8.80
N HIS A 424 -24.08 -13.64 -7.69
CA HIS A 424 -22.88 -12.81 -7.59
C HIS A 424 -21.71 -13.61 -7.05
N SER A 425 -20.79 -13.95 -7.94
CA SER A 425 -19.45 -14.38 -7.56
C SER A 425 -18.52 -13.20 -7.65
N GLU A 426 -17.71 -13.00 -6.63
CA GLU A 426 -16.71 -11.94 -6.59
C GLU A 426 -15.32 -12.54 -6.77
N ILE A 427 -14.49 -11.86 -7.54
CA ILE A 427 -13.05 -12.13 -7.60
C ILE A 427 -12.35 -10.92 -7.01
N GLN A 428 -11.96 -11.01 -5.75
CA GLN A 428 -11.21 -9.98 -5.07
C GLN A 428 -9.74 -10.01 -5.53
N LEU A 429 -9.29 -8.91 -6.14
CA LEU A 429 -7.89 -8.74 -6.53
C LEU A 429 -7.14 -7.94 -5.47
N PHE A 430 -6.10 -8.56 -4.95
CA PHE A 430 -5.08 -7.93 -4.11
C PHE A 430 -3.81 -7.75 -4.94
N ASP A 431 -3.47 -6.50 -5.27
CA ASP A 431 -2.31 -6.18 -6.11
C ASP A 431 -1.17 -5.64 -5.26
N PHE A 432 -0.10 -6.43 -5.13
CA PHE A 432 1.10 -6.09 -4.40
C PHE A 432 2.20 -5.74 -5.41
N GLN A 433 2.32 -4.46 -5.71
CA GLN A 433 3.21 -3.97 -6.76
C GLN A 433 4.67 -3.86 -6.34
N ASP A 434 4.94 -3.87 -5.04
CA ASP A 434 6.28 -3.71 -4.48
C ASP A 434 6.74 -4.98 -3.75
N SER A 435 8.05 -5.12 -3.64
CA SER A 435 8.71 -6.06 -2.73
C SER A 435 9.63 -5.30 -1.76
N PRO A 436 10.00 -5.90 -0.63
CA PRO A 436 10.97 -5.28 0.28
C PRO A 436 12.28 -4.91 -0.42
N GLU A 437 12.76 -5.74 -1.34
CA GLU A 437 13.96 -5.53 -2.12
C GLU A 437 13.82 -4.33 -3.07
N ARG A 438 12.67 -4.18 -3.75
CA ARG A 438 12.41 -3.01 -4.62
C ARG A 438 12.35 -1.71 -3.83
N ILE A 439 11.77 -1.74 -2.64
CA ILE A 439 11.74 -0.56 -1.76
C ILE A 439 13.16 -0.13 -1.40
N LEU A 440 14.05 -1.09 -1.08
CA LEU A 440 15.46 -0.77 -0.83
C LEU A 440 16.18 -0.24 -2.06
N LEU A 441 15.96 -0.84 -3.24
CA LEU A 441 16.53 -0.35 -4.51
C LEU A 441 16.09 1.08 -4.79
N HIS A 442 14.79 1.39 -4.68
CA HIS A 442 14.29 2.73 -4.89
C HIS A 442 14.84 3.74 -3.86
N LEU A 443 15.02 3.31 -2.61
CA LEU A 443 15.64 4.13 -1.58
C LEU A 443 17.12 4.39 -1.88
N SER A 444 17.84 3.38 -2.40
CA SER A 444 19.26 3.49 -2.77
C SER A 444 19.53 4.45 -3.94
N GLU A 445 18.52 4.77 -4.76
CA GLU A 445 18.65 5.79 -5.82
C GLU A 445 18.84 7.21 -5.25
N LYS A 446 18.37 7.45 -4.03
CA LYS A 446 18.36 8.80 -3.41
C LYS A 446 19.23 8.89 -2.15
N ALA A 447 19.53 7.77 -1.50
CA ALA A 447 20.23 7.74 -0.21
C ALA A 447 21.26 6.60 -0.18
N GLN A 448 22.27 6.73 0.66
CA GLN A 448 23.17 5.63 0.97
C GLN A 448 22.56 4.80 2.11
N ILE A 449 22.46 3.49 1.92
CA ILE A 449 21.89 2.56 2.91
C ILE A 449 23.01 1.77 3.56
N VAL A 450 23.00 1.70 4.88
CA VAL A 450 23.92 0.88 5.69
C VAL A 450 23.06 -0.07 6.53
N GLY A 451 22.97 -1.34 6.10
CA GLY A 451 22.31 -2.39 6.86
C GLY A 451 23.25 -3.00 7.90
N ILE A 452 22.78 -3.11 9.12
CA ILE A 452 23.53 -3.70 10.25
C ILE A 452 22.71 -4.85 10.82
N SER A 453 23.27 -6.06 10.79
CA SER A 453 22.68 -7.26 11.40
C SER A 453 23.73 -8.34 11.54
N ALA A 454 23.64 -9.13 12.59
CA ALA A 454 24.49 -10.29 12.80
C ALA A 454 24.13 -11.46 11.87
N THR A 455 22.91 -11.50 11.35
CA THR A 455 22.31 -12.62 10.62
C THR A 455 21.94 -12.28 9.17
N ALA A 456 22.28 -11.09 8.68
CA ALA A 456 21.91 -10.61 7.34
C ALA A 456 22.37 -11.53 6.18
N THR A 457 23.46 -12.26 6.37
CA THR A 457 24.05 -13.17 5.37
C THR A 457 23.69 -14.65 5.58
N LEU A 458 22.88 -14.98 6.59
CA LEU A 458 22.44 -16.35 6.81
C LEU A 458 21.33 -16.69 5.79
N ASP A 459 21.51 -17.83 5.11
CA ASP A 459 20.48 -18.36 4.23
C ASP A 459 19.30 -18.85 5.08
N THR A 460 18.26 -18.05 5.15
CA THR A 460 17.01 -18.42 5.79
C THR A 460 15.93 -18.57 4.71
N VAL A 461 15.07 -19.58 4.87
CA VAL A 461 14.05 -19.89 3.87
C VAL A 461 13.03 -18.76 3.70
N VAL A 462 12.85 -17.88 4.68
CA VAL A 462 11.78 -16.85 4.67
C VAL A 462 12.20 -15.48 5.24
N GLY A 463 13.30 -15.35 5.93
CA GLY A 463 13.54 -14.20 6.81
C GLY A 463 14.37 -13.06 6.23
N ASN A 464 15.32 -13.31 5.32
CA ASN A 464 16.30 -12.31 4.88
C ASN A 464 16.00 -11.72 3.50
N TYR A 465 16.54 -10.52 3.22
CA TYR A 465 16.53 -9.98 1.87
C TYR A 465 17.29 -10.88 0.90
N ASP A 466 16.86 -10.94 -0.35
CA ASP A 466 17.62 -11.58 -1.43
C ASP A 466 18.84 -10.69 -1.81
N LEU A 467 19.94 -10.92 -1.11
CA LEU A 467 21.17 -10.15 -1.29
C LEU A 467 21.78 -10.38 -2.68
N GLU A 468 21.61 -11.56 -3.31
CA GLU A 468 22.07 -11.80 -4.68
C GLU A 468 21.28 -10.96 -5.69
N TYR A 469 19.97 -10.82 -5.49
CA TYR A 469 19.15 -9.93 -6.32
C TYR A 469 19.61 -8.48 -6.15
N LEU A 470 19.79 -8.00 -4.92
CA LEU A 470 20.27 -6.65 -4.65
C LEU A 470 21.66 -6.39 -5.25
N GLN A 471 22.60 -7.34 -5.11
CA GLN A 471 23.94 -7.24 -5.68
C GLN A 471 23.88 -7.16 -7.20
N ARG A 472 23.06 -7.98 -7.86
CA ARG A 472 22.89 -7.97 -9.31
C ARG A 472 22.32 -6.64 -9.82
N MET A 473 21.38 -6.05 -9.08
CA MET A 473 20.76 -4.79 -9.47
C MET A 473 21.64 -3.58 -9.20
N LEU A 474 22.39 -3.56 -8.10
CA LEU A 474 23.23 -2.45 -7.67
C LEU A 474 24.67 -2.53 -8.21
N GLN A 475 25.12 -3.72 -8.60
CA GLN A 475 26.46 -3.98 -9.16
C GLN A 475 27.59 -3.43 -8.28
N ASP A 476 28.39 -2.50 -8.78
CA ASP A 476 29.51 -1.85 -8.09
C ASP A 476 29.09 -0.95 -6.91
N LYS A 477 27.80 -0.63 -6.82
CA LYS A 477 27.24 0.14 -5.69
C LYS A 477 26.84 -0.74 -4.51
N PHE A 478 26.91 -2.05 -4.63
CA PHE A 478 26.62 -2.99 -3.56
C PHE A 478 27.92 -3.40 -2.89
N TYR A 479 28.01 -3.11 -1.58
CA TYR A 479 29.19 -3.40 -0.80
C TYR A 479 28.84 -4.33 0.37
N VAL A 480 29.60 -5.39 0.53
CA VAL A 480 29.60 -6.26 1.71
C VAL A 480 30.92 -6.11 2.43
N MET A 481 30.90 -6.00 3.75
CA MET A 481 32.11 -5.89 4.54
C MET A 481 33.08 -7.05 4.25
N PRO A 482 34.34 -6.78 3.87
CA PRO A 482 35.33 -7.83 3.62
C PRO A 482 35.57 -8.70 4.85
N GLU A 483 35.90 -9.97 4.65
CA GLU A 483 36.14 -10.92 5.72
C GLU A 483 37.25 -10.45 6.69
N ALA A 484 38.30 -9.81 6.14
CA ALA A 484 39.39 -9.26 6.96
C ALA A 484 38.90 -8.18 7.93
N ASP A 485 37.96 -7.34 7.53
CA ASP A 485 37.39 -6.30 8.40
C ASP A 485 36.40 -6.90 9.39
N ARG A 486 35.68 -7.96 9.00
CA ARG A 486 34.82 -8.76 9.86
C ARG A 486 35.62 -9.41 10.98
N CYS A 487 36.77 -10.04 10.65
CA CYS A 487 37.66 -10.64 11.63
C CYS A 487 38.22 -9.60 12.62
N ARG A 488 38.62 -8.42 12.14
CA ARG A 488 39.10 -7.32 13.01
C ARG A 488 38.01 -6.82 13.97
N LEU A 489 36.77 -6.70 13.48
CA LEU A 489 35.64 -6.38 14.35
C LEU A 489 35.41 -7.46 15.40
N GLN A 490 35.45 -8.72 15.01
CA GLN A 490 35.24 -9.86 15.88
C GLN A 490 36.35 -9.94 16.96
N GLU A 491 37.60 -9.70 16.60
CA GLU A 491 38.73 -9.59 17.57
C GLU A 491 38.54 -8.42 18.54
N SER A 492 38.05 -7.28 18.03
CA SER A 492 37.73 -6.12 18.86
C SER A 492 36.58 -6.41 19.84
N PHE A 493 35.54 -7.15 19.40
CA PHE A 493 34.46 -7.60 20.27
C PHE A 493 34.90 -8.65 21.28
N GLN A 494 35.79 -9.58 20.91
CA GLN A 494 36.33 -10.58 21.84
C GLN A 494 37.06 -9.94 23.00
N THR A 495 37.81 -8.86 22.79
CA THR A 495 38.43 -8.08 23.87
C THR A 495 37.40 -7.42 24.81
N PHE A 496 36.23 -7.05 24.28
CA PHE A 496 35.13 -6.51 25.08
C PHE A 496 34.37 -7.61 25.85
N VAL A 497 34.28 -8.81 25.28
CA VAL A 497 33.53 -9.98 25.79
C VAL A 497 34.42 -10.84 26.74
N ALA A 498 35.72 -10.59 26.82
CA ALA A 498 36.64 -11.35 27.70
C ALA A 498 36.21 -11.41 29.19
N ASN A 499 35.29 -10.58 29.63
CA ASN A 499 34.63 -10.68 30.93
C ASN A 499 33.55 -11.75 31.03
N TYR A 500 33.08 -12.31 29.90
CA TYR A 500 32.05 -13.38 29.86
C TYR A 500 32.68 -14.80 29.93
N ASP A 501 33.99 -14.94 29.79
CA ASP A 501 34.69 -16.24 29.95
C ASP A 501 34.51 -16.86 31.35
N LYS A 502 33.91 -16.11 32.29
CA LYS A 502 33.56 -16.57 33.63
C LYS A 502 32.14 -17.08 33.78
N VAL A 503 31.34 -17.05 32.70
CA VAL A 503 29.95 -17.50 32.75
C VAL A 503 29.83 -18.88 32.11
N ASN A 504 29.58 -19.90 32.93
CA ASN A 504 29.22 -21.23 32.43
C ASN A 504 27.75 -21.21 31.96
N ILE A 505 27.54 -21.31 30.66
CA ILE A 505 26.19 -21.42 30.09
C ILE A 505 25.88 -22.92 29.93
N HIS A 506 24.96 -23.43 30.75
CA HIS A 506 24.38 -24.75 30.56
C HIS A 506 23.15 -24.63 29.65
N VAL A 507 23.19 -25.23 28.45
CA VAL A 507 22.05 -25.32 27.54
C VAL A 507 21.50 -26.74 27.59
N GLU A 508 20.33 -26.92 28.18
CA GLU A 508 19.57 -28.17 28.08
C GLU A 508 18.56 -28.08 26.96
N PRO A 509 18.67 -28.89 25.90
CA PRO A 509 17.61 -28.93 24.87
C PRO A 509 16.36 -29.58 25.45
N VAL A 510 15.28 -28.82 25.53
CA VAL A 510 13.96 -29.35 25.88
C VAL A 510 13.32 -29.91 24.60
N SER A 511 13.36 -31.23 24.47
CA SER A 511 12.58 -31.90 23.41
C SER A 511 11.12 -31.98 23.85
N TYR A 512 10.22 -31.32 23.13
CA TYR A 512 8.79 -31.61 23.22
C TYR A 512 8.53 -32.89 22.41
N ASN A 513 8.27 -33.99 23.10
CA ASN A 513 7.57 -35.10 22.47
C ASN A 513 6.10 -34.67 22.34
N ALA A 514 5.65 -34.39 21.13
CA ALA A 514 4.23 -34.31 20.82
C ALA A 514 3.73 -35.78 20.75
N ASP A 515 3.03 -36.22 21.81
CA ASP A 515 2.14 -37.38 21.73
C ASP A 515 0.86 -37.01 21.01
#